data_f501c597504780ab60b145919387a960
#
_entry.id   f501c597504780ab60b145919387a960
#
_cell.length_a   1.000
_cell.length_b   1.000
_cell.length_c   1.000
_cell.angle_alpha   90.00
_cell.angle_beta   90.00
_cell.angle_gamma   90.00
#
_symmetry.space_group_name_H-M   'P 1'
#
loop_
_entity.id
_entity.type
_entity.pdbx_description
1 polymer ?
#
loop_
_entity_poly.entity_id
_entity_poly.type
_entity_poly.pdbx_seq_one_letter_code
_entity_poly.pdbx_strand_id
1 'polypeptide(L)'
;MKVKKTVLIIISVLALGYAGLKAIKKINLNSDYKIGQSLDSLNGVKVYYNGGVDHVSGRNVTKDNYNLGLKYQCVEFVKRYYYEYYNHKMPDAYGHAKDFYDSKVKDGDLNSKRNLIQYTNPSKKKPEVGDLVIFLGSLLNRFGHVAIISSVFENEVEIIQQNPGPFSDSRETITLEFQKGNYKIENERLLGWLRKEK
;
A
#
# COMPACT_ATOMS: atom_id res chain seq x y z
N MET A 1 -30.71 36.62 10.93
CA MET A 1 -30.82 35.51 11.90
C MET A 1 -31.05 34.16 11.23
N LYS A 2 -31.91 34.02 10.22
CA LYS A 2 -32.18 32.73 9.48
C LYS A 2 -30.94 32.16 8.77
N VAL A 3 -30.15 32.98 8.06
CA VAL A 3 -28.95 32.56 7.34
C VAL A 3 -27.89 31.93 8.27
N LYS A 4 -27.65 32.51 9.44
CA LYS A 4 -26.69 31.98 10.43
C LYS A 4 -27.12 30.57 10.93
N LYS A 5 -28.42 30.34 11.13
CA LYS A 5 -28.95 29.02 11.53
C LYS A 5 -28.78 27.99 10.44
N THR A 6 -29.06 28.36 9.19
CA THR A 6 -28.90 27.45 8.03
C THR A 6 -27.43 27.04 7.84
N VAL A 7 -26.50 28.01 7.91
CA VAL A 7 -25.06 27.73 7.82
C VAL A 7 -24.62 26.79 8.95
N LEU A 8 -25.08 27.02 10.17
CA LEU A 8 -24.73 26.16 11.32
C LEU A 8 -25.24 24.71 11.11
N ILE A 9 -26.46 24.55 10.60
CA ILE A 9 -27.02 23.21 10.31
C ILE A 9 -26.19 22.50 9.24
N ILE A 10 -25.81 23.18 8.14
CA ILE A 10 -24.97 22.60 7.09
C ILE A 10 -23.63 22.14 7.64
N ILE A 11 -22.95 22.98 8.45
CA ILE A 11 -21.68 22.63 9.07
C ILE A 11 -21.83 21.41 9.98
N SER A 12 -22.90 21.36 10.79
CA SER A 12 -23.17 20.23 11.67
C SER A 12 -23.40 18.93 10.91
N VAL A 13 -24.16 18.96 9.81
CA VAL A 13 -24.39 17.79 8.96
C VAL A 13 -23.10 17.31 8.31
N LEU A 14 -22.27 18.22 7.78
CA LEU A 14 -20.97 17.89 7.22
C LEU A 14 -20.01 17.29 8.27
N ALA A 15 -19.99 17.84 9.48
CA ALA A 15 -19.17 17.33 10.58
C ALA A 15 -19.61 15.93 11.02
N LEU A 16 -20.91 15.69 11.14
CA LEU A 16 -21.47 14.37 11.48
C LEU A 16 -21.19 13.36 10.37
N GLY A 17 -21.35 13.74 9.10
CA GLY A 17 -21.02 12.90 7.95
C GLY A 17 -19.52 12.51 7.93
N TYR A 18 -18.65 13.48 8.17
CA TYR A 18 -17.21 13.24 8.27
C TYR A 18 -16.83 12.31 9.45
N ALA A 19 -17.43 12.53 10.62
CA ALA A 19 -17.23 11.68 11.80
C ALA A 19 -17.72 10.23 11.54
N GLY A 20 -18.89 10.09 10.91
CA GLY A 20 -19.44 8.81 10.49
C GLY A 20 -18.51 8.05 9.53
N LEU A 21 -17.99 8.73 8.49
CA LEU A 21 -17.03 8.16 7.55
C LEU A 21 -15.74 7.70 8.26
N LYS A 22 -15.24 8.46 9.23
CA LYS A 22 -14.08 8.05 10.03
C LYS A 22 -14.35 6.84 10.91
N ALA A 23 -15.54 6.75 11.48
CA ALA A 23 -15.93 5.61 12.31
C ALA A 23 -16.05 4.31 11.46
N ILE A 24 -16.74 4.39 10.32
CA ILE A 24 -16.95 3.27 9.40
C ILE A 24 -15.62 2.66 8.92
N LYS A 25 -14.61 3.48 8.63
CA LYS A 25 -13.28 2.99 8.21
C LYS A 25 -12.54 2.16 9.27
N LYS A 26 -12.97 2.20 10.53
CA LYS A 26 -12.34 1.45 11.62
C LYS A 26 -13.04 0.14 11.96
N ILE A 27 -14.27 -0.04 11.47
CA ILE A 27 -15.08 -1.23 11.77
C ILE A 27 -14.87 -2.29 10.69
N ASN A 28 -15.00 -3.56 11.10
CA ASN A 28 -15.09 -4.66 10.17
C ASN A 28 -16.50 -4.69 9.57
N LEU A 29 -16.62 -4.31 8.29
CA LEU A 29 -17.87 -4.32 7.53
C LEU A 29 -18.11 -5.65 6.81
N ASN A 30 -17.09 -6.49 6.67
CA ASN A 30 -17.19 -7.79 6.03
C ASN A 30 -17.17 -8.88 7.10
N SER A 31 -18.34 -9.48 7.34
CA SER A 31 -18.52 -10.52 8.36
C SER A 31 -17.90 -11.88 8.00
N ASP A 32 -17.52 -12.08 6.73
CA ASP A 32 -16.98 -13.35 6.25
C ASP A 32 -15.57 -13.61 6.78
N TYR A 33 -14.87 -12.54 7.17
CA TYR A 33 -13.51 -12.63 7.68
C TYR A 33 -13.33 -12.03 9.07
N LYS A 34 -12.48 -12.68 9.86
CA LYS A 34 -12.04 -12.18 11.17
C LYS A 34 -10.75 -11.37 11.02
N ILE A 35 -10.63 -10.26 11.76
CA ILE A 35 -9.39 -9.48 11.80
C ILE A 35 -8.22 -10.38 12.22
N GLY A 36 -7.13 -10.36 11.44
CA GLY A 36 -5.97 -11.25 11.61
C GLY A 36 -6.11 -12.63 10.98
N GLN A 37 -7.24 -12.92 10.31
CA GLN A 37 -7.37 -14.13 9.51
C GLN A 37 -6.43 -14.09 8.31
N SER A 38 -5.72 -15.20 8.05
CA SER A 38 -4.88 -15.33 6.85
C SER A 38 -5.79 -15.51 5.63
N LEU A 39 -5.59 -14.65 4.62
CA LEU A 39 -6.33 -14.69 3.36
C LEU A 39 -5.52 -15.32 2.23
N ASP A 40 -4.21 -15.06 2.21
CA ASP A 40 -3.32 -15.40 1.11
C ASP A 40 -1.87 -15.50 1.60
N SER A 41 -0.93 -15.83 0.72
CA SER A 41 0.51 -15.80 1.00
C SER A 41 1.35 -15.67 -0.27
N LEU A 42 2.54 -15.09 -0.12
CA LEU A 42 3.58 -15.06 -1.14
C LEU A 42 4.89 -15.59 -0.53
N ASN A 43 5.48 -16.62 -1.12
CA ASN A 43 6.72 -17.25 -0.64
C ASN A 43 6.70 -17.58 0.88
N GLY A 44 5.55 -18.04 1.38
CA GLY A 44 5.35 -18.38 2.80
C GLY A 44 4.97 -17.21 3.70
N VAL A 45 5.09 -15.97 3.24
CA VAL A 45 4.71 -14.77 4.01
C VAL A 45 3.22 -14.48 3.82
N LYS A 46 2.45 -14.57 4.91
CA LYS A 46 0.98 -14.50 4.89
C LYS A 46 0.46 -13.08 4.70
N VAL A 47 -0.66 -12.96 4.00
CA VAL A 47 -1.51 -11.77 3.96
C VAL A 47 -2.63 -11.93 4.98
N TYR A 48 -2.86 -10.90 5.79
CA TYR A 48 -3.87 -10.94 6.85
C TYR A 48 -4.99 -9.92 6.59
N TYR A 49 -6.20 -10.30 6.96
CA TYR A 49 -7.35 -9.41 6.91
C TYR A 49 -7.29 -8.34 8.00
N ASN A 50 -7.46 -7.06 7.62
CA ASN A 50 -7.41 -5.93 8.55
C ASN A 50 -8.78 -5.48 9.08
N GLY A 51 -9.87 -5.88 8.44
CA GLY A 51 -11.19 -5.32 8.69
C GLY A 51 -11.40 -3.97 8.00
N GLY A 52 -11.60 -2.90 8.76
CA GLY A 52 -11.69 -1.55 8.23
C GLY A 52 -10.33 -1.00 7.79
N VAL A 53 -10.30 -0.16 6.75
CA VAL A 53 -9.04 0.38 6.17
C VAL A 53 -8.17 1.09 7.21
N ASP A 54 -8.79 1.82 8.14
CA ASP A 54 -8.11 2.58 9.21
C ASP A 54 -8.08 1.80 10.55
N HIS A 55 -8.44 0.50 10.56
CA HIS A 55 -8.35 -0.32 11.76
C HIS A 55 -6.89 -0.57 12.14
N VAL A 56 -6.59 -0.54 13.43
CA VAL A 56 -5.25 -0.75 13.99
C VAL A 56 -5.30 -1.80 15.09
N SER A 57 -4.64 -2.94 14.86
CA SER A 57 -4.50 -4.05 15.83
C SER A 57 -3.19 -4.00 16.63
N GLY A 58 -2.55 -2.82 16.72
CA GLY A 58 -1.24 -2.65 17.36
C GLY A 58 -0.09 -2.60 16.35
N ARG A 59 1.13 -2.64 16.86
CA ARG A 59 2.36 -2.56 16.05
C ARG A 59 3.06 -3.90 15.99
N ASN A 60 3.58 -4.25 14.81
CA ASN A 60 4.41 -5.41 14.60
C ASN A 60 5.89 -5.00 14.67
N VAL A 61 6.61 -5.59 15.62
CA VAL A 61 8.05 -5.37 15.84
C VAL A 61 8.72 -6.72 15.95
N THR A 62 9.83 -6.92 15.27
CA THR A 62 10.60 -8.17 15.30
C THR A 62 11.33 -8.34 16.64
N LYS A 63 11.87 -9.54 16.90
CA LYS A 63 12.63 -9.83 18.13
C LYS A 63 13.88 -8.93 18.29
N ASP A 64 14.45 -8.48 17.19
CA ASP A 64 15.59 -7.57 17.12
C ASP A 64 15.19 -6.10 16.99
N ASN A 65 13.97 -5.75 17.43
CA ASN A 65 13.41 -4.41 17.51
C ASN A 65 13.23 -3.69 16.15
N TYR A 66 13.21 -4.41 15.03
CA TYR A 66 12.90 -3.80 13.75
C TYR A 66 11.38 -3.55 13.62
N ASN A 67 10.99 -2.30 13.37
CA ASN A 67 9.60 -1.89 13.21
C ASN A 67 9.05 -2.30 11.84
N LEU A 68 8.20 -3.31 11.79
CA LEU A 68 7.53 -3.73 10.54
C LEU A 68 6.36 -2.81 10.17
N GLY A 69 5.69 -2.20 11.14
CA GLY A 69 4.54 -1.32 10.90
C GLY A 69 3.34 -1.64 11.78
N LEU A 70 2.19 -1.08 11.45
CA LEU A 70 0.93 -1.38 12.13
C LEU A 70 0.38 -2.71 11.60
N LYS A 71 0.05 -3.64 12.53
CA LYS A 71 -0.46 -4.97 12.20
C LYS A 71 -1.63 -4.88 11.23
N TYR A 72 -1.53 -5.69 10.21
CA TYR A 72 -2.43 -5.94 9.10
C TYR A 72 -2.60 -4.77 8.14
N GLN A 73 -1.75 -3.72 8.22
CA GLN A 73 -1.69 -2.65 7.21
C GLN A 73 -0.76 -3.03 6.05
N CYS A 74 -0.93 -2.41 4.88
CA CYS A 74 -0.14 -2.68 3.67
C CYS A 74 1.37 -2.51 3.89
N VAL A 75 1.79 -1.48 4.62
CA VAL A 75 3.21 -1.24 4.95
C VAL A 75 3.79 -2.39 5.78
N GLU A 76 3.04 -2.91 6.75
CA GLU A 76 3.48 -4.04 7.58
C GLU A 76 3.73 -5.29 6.73
N PHE A 77 2.81 -5.60 5.81
CA PHE A 77 2.94 -6.77 4.94
C PHE A 77 4.21 -6.71 4.06
N VAL A 78 4.42 -5.60 3.34
CA VAL A 78 5.56 -5.49 2.44
C VAL A 78 6.89 -5.48 3.19
N LYS A 79 6.96 -4.85 4.36
CA LYS A 79 8.15 -4.86 5.19
C LYS A 79 8.41 -6.23 5.81
N ARG A 80 7.37 -6.94 6.23
CA ARG A 80 7.46 -8.30 6.73
C ARG A 80 7.92 -9.26 5.63
N TYR A 81 7.40 -9.13 4.42
CA TYR A 81 7.85 -9.90 3.26
C TYR A 81 9.34 -9.67 2.98
N TYR A 82 9.78 -8.42 2.94
CA TYR A 82 11.18 -8.12 2.70
C TYR A 82 12.10 -8.61 3.85
N TYR A 83 11.64 -8.52 5.07
CA TYR A 83 12.36 -9.01 6.23
C TYR A 83 12.47 -10.55 6.24
N GLU A 84 11.35 -11.25 6.08
CA GLU A 84 11.28 -12.71 6.21
C GLU A 84 11.84 -13.45 4.98
N TYR A 85 11.52 -12.96 3.77
CA TYR A 85 11.90 -13.65 2.54
C TYR A 85 13.24 -13.19 1.98
N TYR A 86 13.52 -11.88 2.00
CA TYR A 86 14.77 -11.33 1.47
C TYR A 86 15.84 -11.04 2.53
N ASN A 87 15.56 -11.25 3.82
CA ASN A 87 16.43 -10.84 4.94
C ASN A 87 16.85 -9.36 4.83
N HIS A 88 15.91 -8.50 4.40
CA HIS A 88 16.15 -7.09 4.11
C HIS A 88 15.43 -6.19 5.11
N LYS A 89 16.20 -5.34 5.78
CA LYS A 89 15.70 -4.26 6.64
C LYS A 89 15.83 -2.93 5.92
N MET A 90 14.74 -2.21 5.78
CA MET A 90 14.77 -0.85 5.23
C MET A 90 15.35 0.10 6.28
N PRO A 91 16.37 0.94 5.93
CA PRO A 91 17.00 1.86 6.89
C PRO A 91 16.00 2.78 7.58
N ASP A 92 15.08 3.38 6.82
CA ASP A 92 13.95 4.12 7.40
C ASP A 92 12.77 3.16 7.64
N ALA A 93 12.57 2.82 8.92
CA ALA A 93 11.52 1.89 9.33
C ALA A 93 10.15 2.55 9.53
N TYR A 94 10.00 3.84 9.25
CA TYR A 94 8.78 4.62 9.46
C TYR A 94 8.23 5.19 8.13
N GLY A 95 7.08 5.86 8.20
CA GLY A 95 6.40 6.48 7.07
C GLY A 95 5.11 5.78 6.64
N HIS A 96 4.38 6.45 5.76
CA HIS A 96 3.18 5.92 5.12
C HIS A 96 3.56 5.19 3.82
N ALA A 97 2.61 4.49 3.21
CA ALA A 97 2.84 3.76 1.97
C ALA A 97 3.40 4.63 0.85
N LYS A 98 2.83 5.82 0.62
CA LYS A 98 3.32 6.77 -0.39
C LYS A 98 4.75 7.26 -0.13
N ASP A 99 5.21 7.26 1.12
CA ASP A 99 6.55 7.73 1.51
C ASP A 99 7.66 6.70 1.18
N PHE A 100 7.28 5.53 0.65
CA PHE A 100 8.25 4.58 0.10
C PHE A 100 8.87 5.09 -1.19
N TYR A 101 8.16 5.90 -1.96
CA TYR A 101 8.65 6.57 -3.14
C TYR A 101 9.23 7.94 -2.78
N ASP A 102 10.43 8.25 -3.25
CA ASP A 102 11.06 9.56 -3.09
C ASP A 102 11.15 10.26 -4.45
N SER A 103 10.39 11.34 -4.66
CA SER A 103 10.36 12.08 -5.93
C SER A 103 11.68 12.75 -6.31
N LYS A 104 12.66 12.78 -5.40
CA LYS A 104 14.01 13.32 -5.67
C LYS A 104 14.97 12.25 -6.19
N VAL A 105 14.62 10.96 -6.07
CA VAL A 105 15.41 9.85 -6.60
C VAL A 105 15.04 9.64 -8.07
N LYS A 106 16.03 9.60 -8.94
CA LYS A 106 15.85 9.40 -10.38
C LYS A 106 15.53 7.94 -10.69
N ASP A 107 14.98 7.71 -11.88
CA ASP A 107 14.72 6.37 -12.40
C ASP A 107 16.00 5.52 -12.46
N GLY A 108 16.00 4.39 -11.77
CA GLY A 108 17.14 3.49 -11.68
C GLY A 108 18.17 3.82 -10.60
N ASP A 109 17.97 4.88 -9.81
CA ASP A 109 18.87 5.25 -8.71
C ASP A 109 18.45 4.60 -7.38
N LEU A 110 19.39 4.59 -6.43
CA LEU A 110 19.19 4.05 -5.09
C LEU A 110 18.29 4.96 -4.24
N ASN A 111 17.18 4.45 -3.79
CA ASN A 111 16.39 5.01 -2.70
C ASN A 111 17.02 4.60 -1.35
N SER A 112 17.85 5.45 -0.79
CA SER A 112 18.63 5.17 0.43
C SER A 112 17.76 4.94 1.66
N LYS A 113 16.55 5.53 1.74
CA LYS A 113 15.61 5.30 2.84
C LYS A 113 15.11 3.87 2.89
N ARG A 114 15.05 3.21 1.75
CA ARG A 114 14.56 1.82 1.61
C ARG A 114 15.68 0.84 1.32
N ASN A 115 16.86 1.35 0.90
CA ASN A 115 17.97 0.56 0.37
C ASN A 115 17.52 -0.36 -0.76
N LEU A 116 16.81 0.23 -1.73
CA LEU A 116 16.22 -0.40 -2.90
C LEU A 116 16.41 0.51 -4.11
N ILE A 117 16.57 -0.06 -5.30
CA ILE A 117 16.58 0.72 -6.54
C ILE A 117 15.16 1.17 -6.86
N GLN A 118 15.00 2.45 -7.13
CA GLN A 118 13.72 3.06 -7.46
C GLN A 118 13.55 3.25 -8.95
N TYR A 119 12.40 2.83 -9.45
CA TYR A 119 11.98 3.06 -10.83
C TYR A 119 10.71 3.91 -10.86
N THR A 120 10.63 4.83 -11.83
CA THR A 120 9.44 5.64 -12.08
C THR A 120 8.37 4.85 -12.84
N ASN A 121 7.14 5.34 -12.88
CA ASN A 121 6.12 4.81 -13.78
C ASN A 121 5.72 5.93 -14.77
N PRO A 122 6.13 5.86 -16.07
CA PRO A 122 6.84 4.76 -16.76
C PRO A 122 8.35 4.73 -16.50
N SER A 123 9.00 3.57 -16.80
CA SER A 123 10.45 3.35 -16.74
C SER A 123 10.94 2.49 -17.91
N LYS A 124 12.23 2.61 -18.26
CA LYS A 124 12.89 1.70 -19.21
C LYS A 124 13.04 0.27 -18.66
N LYS A 125 13.01 0.10 -17.36
CA LYS A 125 13.13 -1.22 -16.73
C LYS A 125 11.77 -1.89 -16.67
N LYS A 126 11.70 -3.17 -17.06
CA LYS A 126 10.51 -3.98 -16.86
C LYS A 126 10.33 -4.26 -15.38
N PRO A 127 9.11 -4.16 -14.82
CA PRO A 127 8.86 -4.61 -13.45
C PRO A 127 9.11 -6.11 -13.31
N GLU A 128 9.53 -6.55 -12.11
CA GLU A 128 9.87 -7.94 -11.80
C GLU A 128 9.11 -8.43 -10.58
N VAL A 129 8.97 -9.76 -10.47
CA VAL A 129 8.39 -10.38 -9.27
C VAL A 129 9.21 -10.00 -8.03
N GLY A 130 8.53 -9.59 -6.98
CA GLY A 130 9.13 -9.11 -5.74
C GLY A 130 9.31 -7.60 -5.66
N ASP A 131 9.14 -6.85 -6.75
CA ASP A 131 9.15 -5.40 -6.70
C ASP A 131 8.00 -4.87 -5.82
N LEU A 132 8.26 -3.81 -5.08
CA LEU A 132 7.21 -3.06 -4.39
C LEU A 132 6.62 -2.04 -5.35
N VAL A 133 5.30 -2.01 -5.51
CA VAL A 133 4.59 -0.97 -6.25
C VAL A 133 3.97 0.03 -5.29
N ILE A 134 4.16 1.32 -5.56
CA ILE A 134 3.77 2.41 -4.67
C ILE A 134 2.71 3.27 -5.33
N PHE A 135 1.58 3.46 -4.62
CA PHE A 135 0.46 4.25 -5.09
C PHE A 135 0.30 5.52 -4.25
N LEU A 136 0.01 6.63 -4.93
CA LEU A 136 -0.44 7.88 -4.31
C LEU A 136 -1.68 7.68 -3.45
N GLY A 137 -1.87 8.59 -2.51
CA GLY A 137 -3.10 8.67 -1.74
C GLY A 137 -4.31 9.07 -2.58
N SER A 138 -5.49 8.81 -2.04
CA SER A 138 -6.77 9.24 -2.57
C SER A 138 -7.56 10.00 -1.51
N LEU A 139 -8.71 10.55 -1.86
CA LEU A 139 -9.64 11.16 -0.90
C LEU A 139 -10.03 10.21 0.24
N LEU A 140 -10.16 8.93 -0.05
CA LEU A 140 -10.53 7.91 0.93
C LEU A 140 -9.34 7.32 1.68
N ASN A 141 -8.14 7.36 1.09
CA ASN A 141 -6.91 6.90 1.71
C ASN A 141 -5.74 7.87 1.41
N ARG A 142 -5.56 8.87 2.24
CA ARG A 142 -4.49 9.89 2.10
C ARG A 142 -3.07 9.36 2.29
N PHE A 143 -2.93 8.15 2.83
CA PHE A 143 -1.65 7.53 3.16
C PHE A 143 -1.01 6.81 1.98
N GLY A 144 -1.77 6.62 0.89
CA GLY A 144 -1.37 5.82 -0.25
C GLY A 144 -1.51 4.33 0.00
N HIS A 145 -0.97 3.54 -0.92
CA HIS A 145 -0.96 2.09 -0.83
C HIS A 145 0.38 1.55 -1.31
N VAL A 146 0.75 0.36 -0.84
CA VAL A 146 1.95 -0.37 -1.30
C VAL A 146 1.60 -1.85 -1.37
N ALA A 147 2.07 -2.49 -2.46
CA ALA A 147 1.86 -3.91 -2.73
C ALA A 147 3.14 -4.53 -3.28
N ILE A 148 3.15 -5.84 -3.53
CA ILE A 148 4.27 -6.59 -4.08
C ILE A 148 3.83 -7.17 -5.43
N ILE A 149 4.67 -7.09 -6.46
CA ILE A 149 4.43 -7.82 -7.70
C ILE A 149 4.61 -9.31 -7.44
N SER A 150 3.55 -10.07 -7.59
CA SER A 150 3.54 -11.53 -7.40
C SER A 150 3.78 -12.30 -8.69
N SER A 151 3.39 -11.72 -9.84
CA SER A 151 3.62 -12.30 -11.17
C SER A 151 3.77 -11.21 -12.22
N VAL A 152 4.56 -11.50 -13.27
CA VAL A 152 4.72 -10.61 -14.43
C VAL A 152 4.48 -11.42 -15.69
N PHE A 153 3.49 -11.02 -16.46
CA PHE A 153 3.12 -11.60 -17.74
C PHE A 153 3.59 -10.71 -18.90
N GLU A 154 3.15 -10.98 -20.09
CA GLU A 154 3.52 -10.18 -21.26
C GLU A 154 2.93 -8.77 -21.18
N ASN A 155 1.63 -8.66 -20.92
CA ASN A 155 0.86 -7.41 -20.95
C ASN A 155 0.17 -7.08 -19.63
N GLU A 156 0.55 -7.75 -18.55
CA GLU A 156 -0.04 -7.50 -17.23
C GLU A 156 0.93 -7.88 -16.09
N VAL A 157 0.70 -7.32 -14.92
CA VAL A 157 1.32 -7.71 -13.67
C VAL A 157 0.23 -8.10 -12.68
N GLU A 158 0.48 -9.13 -11.89
CA GLU A 158 -0.33 -9.41 -10.71
C GLU A 158 0.38 -8.84 -9.48
N ILE A 159 -0.36 -8.13 -8.66
CA ILE A 159 0.11 -7.68 -7.35
C ILE A 159 -0.57 -8.48 -6.24
N ILE A 160 0.15 -8.67 -5.13
CA ILE A 160 -0.38 -9.16 -3.87
C ILE A 160 -0.31 -8.06 -2.82
N GLN A 161 -1.39 -7.88 -2.07
CA GLN A 161 -1.57 -6.72 -1.22
C GLN A 161 -2.29 -7.06 0.09
N GLN A 162 -2.08 -6.25 1.11
CA GLN A 162 -2.76 -6.34 2.39
C GLN A 162 -3.53 -5.05 2.67
N ASN A 163 -4.76 -5.18 3.16
CA ASN A 163 -5.64 -4.05 3.47
C ASN A 163 -5.96 -3.12 2.27
N PRO A 164 -6.31 -3.65 1.09
CA PRO A 164 -6.79 -2.81 -0.03
C PRO A 164 -8.19 -2.22 0.23
N GLY A 165 -8.94 -2.86 1.11
CA GLY A 165 -10.30 -2.53 1.52
C GLY A 165 -11.01 -3.75 2.07
N PRO A 166 -12.15 -3.58 2.78
CA PRO A 166 -12.83 -4.69 3.45
C PRO A 166 -13.46 -5.71 2.50
N PHE A 167 -13.69 -5.35 1.24
CA PHE A 167 -14.32 -6.18 0.21
C PHE A 167 -13.41 -6.40 -1.02
N SER A 168 -12.17 -5.95 -0.96
CA SER A 168 -11.22 -6.10 -2.07
C SER A 168 -10.37 -7.36 -1.87
N ASP A 169 -9.99 -7.97 -2.99
CA ASP A 169 -9.16 -9.17 -3.00
C ASP A 169 -7.70 -8.88 -2.62
N SER A 170 -7.03 -9.89 -2.11
CA SER A 170 -5.59 -9.85 -1.83
C SER A 170 -4.73 -9.80 -3.10
N ARG A 171 -5.29 -10.15 -4.25
CA ARG A 171 -4.61 -10.07 -5.54
C ARG A 171 -5.39 -9.22 -6.52
N GLU A 172 -4.64 -8.50 -7.36
CA GLU A 172 -5.17 -7.64 -8.42
C GLU A 172 -4.26 -7.72 -9.64
N THR A 173 -4.86 -7.87 -10.82
CA THR A 173 -4.15 -7.82 -12.09
C THR A 173 -4.26 -6.43 -12.70
N ILE A 174 -3.13 -5.87 -13.14
CA ILE A 174 -3.04 -4.52 -13.71
C ILE A 174 -2.33 -4.63 -15.05
N THR A 175 -2.84 -3.93 -16.06
CA THR A 175 -2.24 -3.90 -17.40
C THR A 175 -0.82 -3.35 -17.35
N LEU A 176 0.09 -4.00 -18.05
CA LEU A 176 1.47 -3.57 -18.29
C LEU A 176 1.64 -3.25 -19.77
N GLU A 177 1.88 -1.99 -20.08
CA GLU A 177 2.13 -1.53 -21.43
C GLU A 177 3.64 -1.33 -21.69
N PHE A 178 4.06 -1.61 -22.93
CA PHE A 178 5.37 -1.23 -23.42
C PHE A 178 5.22 -0.27 -24.59
N GLN A 179 5.51 1.00 -24.37
CA GLN A 179 5.39 2.05 -25.36
C GLN A 179 6.63 2.94 -25.40
N LYS A 180 7.12 3.24 -26.59
CA LYS A 180 8.28 4.16 -26.81
C LYS A 180 9.50 3.78 -25.97
N GLY A 181 9.75 2.47 -25.78
CA GLY A 181 10.90 1.97 -25.02
C GLY A 181 10.75 2.01 -23.49
N ASN A 182 9.55 2.27 -22.99
CA ASN A 182 9.26 2.29 -21.55
C ASN A 182 8.13 1.34 -21.20
N TYR A 183 8.24 0.74 -20.03
CA TYR A 183 7.17 -0.05 -19.38
C TYR A 183 6.33 0.85 -18.50
N LYS A 184 5.02 0.72 -18.57
CA LYS A 184 4.06 1.45 -17.76
C LYS A 184 3.03 0.48 -17.18
N ILE A 185 2.89 0.46 -15.88
CA ILE A 185 1.78 -0.20 -15.19
C ILE A 185 0.60 0.79 -15.19
N GLU A 186 -0.52 0.40 -15.80
CA GLU A 186 -1.68 1.27 -16.02
C GLU A 186 -2.50 1.49 -14.75
N ASN A 187 -2.09 2.49 -13.98
CA ASN A 187 -2.84 2.99 -12.84
C ASN A 187 -2.45 4.46 -12.58
N GLU A 188 -3.42 5.36 -12.60
CA GLU A 188 -3.20 6.81 -12.45
C GLU A 188 -2.54 7.20 -11.13
N ARG A 189 -2.66 6.38 -10.09
CA ARG A 189 -2.06 6.64 -8.78
C ARG A 189 -0.71 5.97 -8.59
N LEU A 190 -0.25 5.13 -9.52
CA LEU A 190 1.01 4.40 -9.38
C LEU A 190 2.18 5.34 -9.67
N LEU A 191 3.04 5.54 -8.67
CA LEU A 191 4.23 6.39 -8.74
C LEU A 191 5.41 5.68 -9.40
N GLY A 192 5.55 4.38 -9.14
CA GLY A 192 6.67 3.58 -9.58
C GLY A 192 6.85 2.34 -8.72
N TRP A 193 8.02 1.72 -8.82
CA TRP A 193 8.33 0.52 -8.05
C TRP A 193 9.74 0.54 -7.48
N LEU A 194 9.94 -0.22 -6.41
CA LEU A 194 11.23 -0.38 -5.75
C LEU A 194 11.69 -1.84 -5.85
N ARG A 195 12.97 -2.04 -6.17
CA ARG A 195 13.59 -3.36 -6.34
C ARG A 195 14.77 -3.56 -5.41
N LYS A 196 14.85 -4.74 -4.80
CA LYS A 196 16.06 -5.18 -4.13
C LYS A 196 17.08 -5.63 -5.18
N GLU A 197 18.28 -5.06 -5.15
CA GLU A 197 19.40 -5.61 -5.91
C GLU A 197 19.72 -7.03 -5.46
N LYS A 198 20.08 -7.86 -6.42
CA LYS A 198 20.47 -9.28 -6.19
C LYS A 198 21.86 -9.39 -5.62
#